data_a393f292629001638a8130cdee6e0ad5
#
_entry.id   a393f292629001638a8130cdee6e0ad5
#
_cell.length_a   1.000
_cell.length_b   1.000
_cell.length_c   1.000
_cell.angle_alpha   90.00
_cell.angle_beta   90.00
_cell.angle_gamma   90.00
#
_symmetry.space_group_name_H-M   'P 1'
#
loop_
_entity.id
_entity.type
_entity.pdbx_description
1 polymer ?
#
loop_
_entity_poly.entity_id
_entity_poly.type
_entity_poly.pdbx_seq_one_letter_code
_entity_poly.pdbx_strand_id
1 'polypeptide(L)'
;MGTQGAIEEQPPSGASARLVPISEASRRLRRSVWTLKRLYADGDLPVTIIRSRWFVPESFIDLVFASMRPGRAADFSEVAQAWFAANADSEAVS
;
A
#
# COMPACT_ATOMS: atom_id res chain seq x y z
N MET A 1 18.22 -19.13 8.78
CA MET A 1 17.79 -18.95 8.66
C MET A 1 17.20 -18.47 8.43
N GLY A 2 17.30 -18.39 8.44
CA GLY A 2 16.46 -18.08 8.40
C GLY A 2 16.00 -17.49 8.03
N THR A 3 15.96 -17.59 8.01
CA THR A 3 15.28 -17.37 7.76
C THR A 3 14.65 -16.92 7.47
N GLN A 4 14.69 -16.95 7.51
CA GLN A 4 13.86 -16.68 7.30
C GLN A 4 13.20 -16.37 6.89
N GLY A 5 13.51 -16.55 7.01
CA GLY A 5 12.55 -16.49 6.73
C GLY A 5 12.09 -16.16 6.14
N ALA A 6 12.15 -16.41 6.20
CA ALA A 6 11.49 -16.36 5.78
C ALA A 6 10.87 -16.09 5.28
N ILE A 7 10.84 -16.12 5.49
CA ILE A 7 10.19 -15.96 5.17
C ILE A 7 9.54 -15.65 4.66
N GLU A 8 9.52 -15.69 4.73
CA GLU A 8 8.84 -15.40 4.40
C GLU A 8 8.23 -15.30 3.81
N GLU A 9 8.18 -15.57 3.66
CA GLU A 9 7.61 -15.50 3.21
C GLU A 9 6.84 -15.35 2.66
N GLN A 10 6.37 -15.55 2.21
CA GLN A 10 5.56 -15.28 1.74
C GLN A 10 4.71 -15.33 1.35
N PRO A 11 4.17 -15.16 1.18
CA PRO A 11 3.10 -15.26 0.98
C PRO A 11 2.55 -15.04 -0.11
N PRO A 12 2.07 -15.44 -0.31
CA PRO A 12 1.63 -15.48 -1.35
C PRO A 12 0.83 -14.60 -1.82
N SER A 13 0.27 -14.78 -1.97
CA SER A 13 -0.50 -14.09 -2.43
C SER A 13 -0.04 -13.00 -2.74
N GLY A 14 0.22 -12.96 -3.54
CA GLY A 14 0.66 -12.02 -3.95
C GLY A 14 0.51 -10.93 -3.40
N ALA A 15 -0.28 -11.02 -3.11
CA ALA A 15 -0.50 -9.96 -2.58
C ALA A 15 0.52 -9.67 -1.87
N SER A 16 1.11 -8.96 -2.04
CA SER A 16 2.08 -8.71 -1.25
C SER A 16 1.66 -8.64 0.10
N ALA A 17 2.12 -9.45 0.83
CA ALA A 17 1.86 -9.38 2.20
C ALA A 17 2.68 -8.34 2.90
N ARG A 18 3.52 -7.64 2.21
CA ARG A 18 4.34 -6.66 2.86
C ARG A 18 3.57 -5.42 3.22
N LEU A 19 3.68 -5.02 4.47
CA LEU A 19 3.07 -3.81 4.98
C LEU A 19 4.16 -2.85 5.42
N VAL A 20 4.02 -1.59 5.05
CA VAL A 20 5.00 -0.57 5.35
C VAL A 20 4.41 0.38 6.37
N PRO A 21 5.11 0.65 7.48
CA PRO A 21 4.57 1.62 8.45
C PRO A 21 4.29 2.94 7.77
N ILE A 22 3.24 3.62 8.23
CA ILE A 22 2.82 4.84 7.56
C ILE A 22 3.92 5.90 7.56
N SER A 23 4.79 5.89 8.57
CA SER A 23 5.89 6.85 8.58
C SER A 23 6.86 6.59 7.43
N GLU A 24 7.14 5.33 7.14
CA GLU A 24 8.00 5.03 6.02
C GLU A 24 7.29 5.26 4.69
N ALA A 25 6.00 4.95 4.61
CA ALA A 25 5.23 5.24 3.41
C ALA A 25 5.25 6.73 3.13
N SER A 26 5.17 7.54 4.17
CA SER A 26 5.24 8.99 4.04
C SER A 26 6.54 9.41 3.37
N ARG A 27 7.65 8.83 3.81
CA ARG A 27 8.95 9.16 3.22
C ARG A 27 9.03 8.71 1.76
N ARG A 28 8.57 7.51 1.49
CA ARG A 28 8.66 6.96 0.13
C ARG A 28 7.79 7.74 -0.85
N LEU A 29 6.60 8.13 -0.41
CA LEU A 29 5.64 8.79 -1.27
C LEU A 29 5.80 10.30 -1.27
N ARG A 30 6.66 10.79 -0.38
CA ARG A 30 6.90 12.23 -0.25
C ARG A 30 5.62 12.99 0.06
N ARG A 31 4.83 12.42 0.96
CA ARG A 31 3.61 13.04 1.47
C ARG A 31 3.65 12.94 2.98
N SER A 32 3.14 13.96 3.67
CA SER A 32 3.13 13.90 5.13
C SER A 32 2.19 12.79 5.62
N VAL A 33 2.45 12.32 6.83
CA VAL A 33 1.57 11.32 7.43
C VAL A 33 0.15 11.87 7.51
N TRP A 34 0.01 13.14 7.81
CA TRP A 34 -1.32 13.74 7.87
C TRP A 34 -2.03 13.65 6.52
N THR A 35 -1.31 13.93 5.44
CA THR A 35 -1.87 13.81 4.10
C THR A 35 -2.29 12.38 3.80
N LEU A 36 -1.45 11.41 4.20
CA LEU A 36 -1.80 10.01 3.96
C LEU A 36 -3.04 9.61 4.72
N LYS A 37 -3.17 10.07 5.97
CA LYS A 37 -4.36 9.75 6.73
C LYS A 37 -5.60 10.38 6.11
N ARG A 38 -5.45 11.56 5.57
CA ARG A 38 -6.57 12.19 4.88
C ARG A 38 -6.97 11.44 3.62
N LEU A 39 -5.96 10.97 2.86
CA LEU A 39 -6.27 10.16 1.69
C LEU A 39 -7.00 8.89 2.08
N TYR A 40 -6.60 8.28 3.19
CA TYR A 40 -7.31 7.11 3.67
C TYR A 40 -8.77 7.45 3.98
N ALA A 41 -9.00 8.57 4.65
CA ALA A 41 -10.36 8.97 4.99
C ALA A 41 -11.21 9.20 3.73
N ASP A 42 -10.58 9.64 2.65
CA ASP A 42 -11.27 9.87 1.39
C ASP A 42 -11.42 8.60 0.55
N GLY A 43 -10.87 7.49 1.01
CA GLY A 43 -10.95 6.25 0.24
C GLY A 43 -9.89 6.11 -0.83
N ASP A 44 -8.88 6.97 -0.80
CA ASP A 44 -7.86 7.02 -1.84
C ASP A 44 -6.54 6.38 -1.41
N LEU A 45 -6.51 5.69 -0.28
CA LEU A 45 -5.31 5.05 0.21
C LEU A 45 -5.69 3.79 0.98
N PRO A 46 -5.20 2.62 0.56
CA PRO A 46 -5.42 1.42 1.36
C PRO A 46 -4.54 1.45 2.61
N VAL A 47 -5.12 1.14 3.75
CA VAL A 47 -4.41 1.14 5.01
C VAL A 47 -4.87 -0.05 5.82
N THR A 48 -3.95 -0.70 6.50
CA THR A 48 -4.24 -1.74 7.46
C THR A 48 -3.84 -1.22 8.83
N ILE A 49 -4.75 -1.31 9.78
CA ILE A 49 -4.48 -0.84 11.13
C ILE A 49 -4.34 -2.06 12.04
N ILE A 50 -3.16 -2.21 12.65
CA ILE A 50 -2.88 -3.32 13.53
C ILE A 50 -2.41 -2.73 14.85
N ARG A 51 -3.16 -2.99 15.91
CA ARG A 51 -2.80 -2.52 17.25
C ARG A 51 -2.56 -1.01 17.25
N SER A 52 -3.46 -0.27 16.65
CA SER A 52 -3.39 1.19 16.58
C SER A 52 -2.25 1.72 15.72
N ARG A 53 -1.57 0.85 15.00
CA ARG A 53 -0.51 1.27 14.09
C ARG A 53 -1.01 1.18 12.68
N TRP A 54 -0.64 2.16 11.87
CA TRP A 54 -1.10 2.26 10.50
C TRP A 54 -0.05 1.75 9.55
N PHE A 55 -0.46 0.92 8.62
CA PHE A 55 0.44 0.35 7.61
C PHE A 55 -0.17 0.53 6.24
N VAL A 56 0.71 0.74 5.25
CA VAL A 56 0.30 0.85 3.85
C VAL A 56 0.87 -0.35 3.11
N PRO A 57 0.07 -1.04 2.28
CA PRO A 57 0.62 -2.16 1.52
C PRO A 57 1.72 -1.69 0.58
N GLU A 58 2.83 -2.40 0.58
CA GLU A 58 3.93 -2.04 -0.30
C GLU A 58 3.51 -2.11 -1.76
N SER A 59 2.64 -3.05 -2.10
CA SER A 59 2.17 -3.18 -3.47
C SER A 59 1.45 -1.91 -3.95
N PHE A 60 0.77 -1.21 -3.04
CA PHE A 60 0.15 0.05 -3.41
C PHE A 60 1.22 1.10 -3.72
N ILE A 61 2.24 1.17 -2.87
CA ILE A 61 3.33 2.13 -3.09
C ILE A 61 3.99 1.86 -4.43
N ASP A 62 4.26 0.59 -4.74
CA ASP A 62 4.85 0.24 -6.01
C ASP A 62 3.96 0.65 -7.18
N LEU A 63 2.66 0.49 -7.01
CA LEU A 63 1.73 0.86 -8.07
C LEU A 63 1.72 2.36 -8.30
N VAL A 64 1.83 3.14 -7.22
CA VAL A 64 1.91 4.58 -7.36
C VAL A 64 3.13 4.95 -8.22
N PHE A 65 4.29 4.37 -7.90
CA PHE A 65 5.49 4.68 -8.67
C PHE A 65 5.38 4.19 -10.11
N ALA A 66 4.75 3.04 -10.31
CA ALA A 66 4.61 2.51 -11.66
C ALA A 66 3.69 3.38 -12.52
N SER A 67 2.78 4.11 -11.88
CA SER A 67 1.83 4.93 -12.63
C SER A 67 2.30 6.36 -12.84
N MET A 68 3.45 6.72 -12.29
CA MET A 68 3.94 8.08 -12.46
C MET A 68 4.35 8.34 -13.90
N ARG A 69 4.11 9.56 -14.34
CA ARG A 69 4.49 10.00 -15.67
C ARG A 69 5.21 11.33 -15.57
N PRO A 70 6.20 11.57 -16.43
CA PRO A 70 6.88 12.86 -16.41
C PRO A 70 5.88 14.01 -16.61
N GLY A 71 6.00 15.01 -15.77
CA GLY A 71 5.16 16.18 -15.91
C GLY A 71 3.76 16.05 -15.37
N ARG A 72 3.43 14.92 -14.75
CA ARG A 72 2.10 14.73 -14.17
C ARG A 72 2.22 14.34 -12.71
N ALA A 73 1.37 14.91 -11.90
CA ALA A 73 1.31 14.51 -10.51
C ALA A 73 0.65 13.13 -10.41
N ALA A 74 1.04 12.38 -9.39
CA ALA A 74 0.42 11.09 -9.15
C ALA A 74 -1.03 11.30 -8.72
N ASP A 75 -1.93 10.50 -9.29
CA ASP A 75 -3.34 10.57 -8.93
C ASP A 75 -3.64 9.39 -8.00
N PHE A 76 -3.63 9.67 -6.70
CA PHE A 76 -3.82 8.62 -5.72
C PHE A 76 -5.20 7.97 -5.81
N SER A 77 -6.22 8.74 -6.19
CA SER A 77 -7.55 8.17 -6.33
C SER A 77 -7.58 7.11 -7.42
N GLU A 78 -6.97 7.41 -8.55
CA GLU A 78 -6.94 6.46 -9.66
C GLU A 78 -6.14 5.22 -9.30
N VAL A 79 -4.99 5.42 -8.65
CA VAL A 79 -4.14 4.29 -8.25
C VAL A 79 -4.86 3.44 -7.23
N ALA A 80 -5.55 4.08 -6.28
CA ALA A 80 -6.27 3.33 -5.26
C ALA A 80 -7.36 2.48 -5.88
N GLN A 81 -8.09 3.01 -6.84
CA GLN A 81 -9.14 2.24 -7.49
C GLN A 81 -8.55 1.03 -8.21
N ALA A 82 -7.43 1.22 -8.89
CA ALA A 82 -6.77 0.10 -9.57
C ALA A 82 -6.29 -0.93 -8.57
N TRP A 83 -5.74 -0.47 -7.45
CA TRP A 83 -5.25 -1.40 -6.43
C TRP A 83 -6.38 -2.19 -5.81
N PHE A 84 -7.48 -1.51 -5.45
CA PHE A 84 -8.62 -2.22 -4.86
C PHE A 84 -9.22 -3.22 -5.85
N ALA A 85 -9.30 -2.86 -7.11
CA ALA A 85 -9.82 -3.78 -8.12
C ALA A 85 -8.93 -5.01 -8.25
N ALA A 86 -7.62 -4.81 -8.24
CA ALA A 86 -6.69 -5.92 -8.39
C ALA A 86 -6.70 -6.84 -7.19
N ASN A 87 -7.09 -6.34 -6.02
CA ASN A 87 -7.07 -7.12 -4.79
C ASN A 87 -8.46 -7.57 -4.35
N ALA A 88 -9.48 -7.29 -5.12
CA ALA A 88 -10.85 -7.62 -4.73
C ALA A 88 -11.05 -9.13 -4.59
N ASP A 89 -10.45 -9.90 -5.51
CA ASP A 89 -10.62 -11.34 -5.45
C ASP A 89 -9.99 -11.94 -4.22
N SER A 90 -8.83 -11.40 -3.82
CA SER A 90 -8.20 -11.89 -2.60
C SER A 90 -9.09 -11.66 -1.39
N GLU A 91 -9.72 -10.52 -1.33
CA GLU A 91 -10.62 -10.25 -0.22
C GLU A 91 -11.84 -11.14 -0.25
N ALA A 92 -12.37 -11.37 -1.44
CA ALA A 92 -13.56 -12.19 -1.56
C ALA A 92 -13.29 -13.61 -1.12
N VAL A 93 -12.08 -14.09 -1.33
CA VAL A 93 -11.73 -15.45 -0.96
C VAL A 93 -11.52 -15.57 0.53
N SER A 94 -10.99 -14.58 1.16
CA SER A 94 -10.76 -14.67 2.59
C SER A 94 -12.00 -14.34 3.36
#